data_99cd639a7878d0289d6d1cf8b68d7b81
#
_entry.id   99cd639a7878d0289d6d1cf8b68d7b81
#
_cell.length_a   1.000
_cell.length_b   1.000
_cell.length_c   1.000
_cell.angle_alpha   90.00
_cell.angle_beta   90.00
_cell.angle_gamma   90.00
#
_symmetry.space_group_name_H-M   'P 1'
#
loop_
_entity.id
_entity.type
_entity.pdbx_description
1 polymer ?
#
loop_
_entity_poly.entity_id
_entity_poly.type
_entity_poly.pdbx_seq_one_letter_code
_entity_poly.pdbx_strand_id
1 'polypeptide(L)'
;MALSLNNLAHLYHSQGRYSEAEPLLLEALDLRKRLLGDNHPSVATSLNNLAYLYNSQGRYTEAEPLYLEALDLRKRLLGDNHPDVATSLNNLAALYCYQGRYTEAEPLYLEAIKIATQVLGKNHPDSQTIMENYKTMLSQLRQAELR
;
A
#
# COMPACT_ATOMS: atom_id res chain seq x y z
N MET A 1 -7.08 -0.30 21.20
CA MET A 1 -6.62 1.09 21.14
C MET A 1 -5.98 1.46 19.79
N ALA A 2 -5.01 0.69 19.31
CA ALA A 2 -4.40 0.96 17.99
C ALA A 2 -5.44 0.95 16.86
N LEU A 3 -6.41 0.04 16.89
CA LEU A 3 -7.48 -0.01 15.89
C LEU A 3 -8.33 1.26 15.93
N SER A 4 -8.64 1.76 17.12
CA SER A 4 -9.41 3.01 17.27
C SER A 4 -8.64 4.21 16.73
N LEU A 5 -7.33 4.26 16.96
CA LEU A 5 -6.45 5.30 16.41
C LEU A 5 -6.43 5.25 14.89
N ASN A 6 -6.31 4.06 14.31
CA ASN A 6 -6.34 3.88 12.85
C ASN A 6 -7.69 4.31 12.26
N ASN A 7 -8.80 3.98 12.91
CA ASN A 7 -10.13 4.35 12.44
C ASN A 7 -10.35 5.86 12.47
N LEU A 8 -9.91 6.52 13.54
CA LEU A 8 -10.00 7.98 13.64
C LEU A 8 -9.11 8.65 12.60
N ALA A 9 -7.90 8.14 12.41
CA ALA A 9 -6.98 8.65 11.39
C ALA A 9 -7.57 8.51 9.99
N HIS A 10 -8.21 7.38 9.70
CA HIS A 10 -8.88 7.16 8.42
C HIS A 10 -9.99 8.18 8.20
N LEU A 11 -10.77 8.47 9.24
CA LEU A 11 -11.80 9.50 9.16
C LEU A 11 -11.19 10.87 8.84
N TYR A 12 -10.13 11.25 9.53
CA TYR A 12 -9.43 12.52 9.26
C TYR A 12 -8.86 12.55 7.84
N HIS A 13 -8.28 11.44 7.39
CA HIS A 13 -7.77 11.33 6.01
C HIS A 13 -8.88 11.58 4.99
N SER A 14 -10.06 10.97 5.20
CA SER A 14 -11.22 11.14 4.31
C SER A 14 -11.71 12.58 4.26
N GLN A 15 -11.46 13.35 5.32
CA GLN A 15 -11.82 14.77 5.41
C GLN A 15 -10.71 15.70 4.92
N GLY A 16 -9.58 15.14 4.43
CA GLY A 16 -8.43 15.93 4.01
C GLY A 16 -7.61 16.50 5.17
N ARG A 17 -7.87 16.05 6.40
CA ARG A 17 -7.20 16.53 7.62
C ARG A 17 -5.95 15.68 7.90
N TYR A 18 -4.99 15.74 6.98
CA TYR A 18 -3.80 14.89 7.02
C TYR A 18 -2.87 15.19 8.20
N SER A 19 -2.72 16.45 8.57
CA SER A 19 -1.86 16.84 9.69
C SER A 19 -2.39 16.33 11.03
N GLU A 20 -3.70 16.09 11.13
CA GLU A 20 -4.31 15.51 12.33
C GLU A 20 -4.28 13.98 12.31
N ALA A 21 -4.31 13.39 11.12
CA ALA A 21 -4.24 11.93 10.95
C ALA A 21 -2.84 11.38 11.25
N GLU A 22 -1.79 12.10 10.89
CA GLU A 22 -0.41 11.61 10.99
C GLU A 22 -0.01 11.20 12.41
N PRO A 23 -0.19 12.05 13.45
CA PRO A 23 0.21 11.65 14.81
C PRO A 23 -0.54 10.42 15.31
N LEU A 24 -1.80 10.23 14.89
CA LEU A 24 -2.59 9.06 15.27
C LEU A 24 -2.04 7.78 14.66
N LEU A 25 -1.61 7.84 13.41
CA LEU A 25 -1.02 6.68 12.72
C LEU A 25 0.35 6.34 13.29
N LEU A 26 1.15 7.35 13.65
CA LEU A 26 2.45 7.15 14.30
C LEU A 26 2.27 6.51 15.66
N GLU A 27 1.29 6.97 16.44
CA GLU A 27 0.97 6.39 17.74
C GLU A 27 0.50 4.94 17.62
N ALA A 28 -0.37 4.65 16.64
CA ALA A 28 -0.85 3.30 16.39
C ALA A 28 0.29 2.36 16.02
N LEU A 29 1.20 2.81 15.17
CA LEU A 29 2.38 2.03 14.78
C LEU A 29 3.26 1.73 15.98
N ASP A 30 3.60 2.76 16.77
CA ASP A 30 4.42 2.59 17.97
C ASP A 30 3.77 1.63 18.96
N LEU A 31 2.48 1.78 19.19
CA LEU A 31 1.72 0.95 20.11
C LEU A 31 1.76 -0.53 19.69
N ARG A 32 1.54 -0.80 18.39
CA ARG A 32 1.58 -2.17 17.87
C ARG A 32 2.98 -2.77 17.97
N LYS A 33 4.03 -2.01 17.67
CA LYS A 33 5.41 -2.48 17.82
C LYS A 33 5.73 -2.84 19.27
N ARG A 34 5.30 -2.00 20.21
CA ARG A 34 5.55 -2.24 21.64
C ARG A 34 4.80 -3.47 22.18
N LEU A 35 3.54 -3.64 21.75
CA LEU A 35 2.69 -4.71 22.27
C LEU A 35 2.89 -6.05 21.57
N LEU A 36 3.17 -6.03 20.26
CA LEU A 36 3.18 -7.22 19.41
C LEU A 36 4.58 -7.58 18.88
N GLY A 37 5.54 -6.67 19.05
CA GLY A 37 6.86 -6.82 18.44
C GLY A 37 6.91 -6.30 17.03
N ASP A 38 8.12 -6.10 16.51
CA ASP A 38 8.34 -5.52 15.17
C ASP A 38 7.91 -6.44 14.03
N ASN A 39 7.83 -7.75 14.28
CA ASN A 39 7.57 -8.77 13.27
C ASN A 39 6.14 -9.33 13.36
N HIS A 40 5.16 -8.45 13.32
CA HIS A 40 3.74 -8.83 13.41
C HIS A 40 2.97 -8.28 12.21
N PRO A 41 1.97 -9.04 11.66
CA PRO A 41 1.18 -8.55 10.52
C PRO A 41 0.49 -7.21 10.77
N SER A 42 0.07 -6.92 12.00
CA SER A 42 -0.56 -5.63 12.34
C SER A 42 0.40 -4.46 12.21
N VAL A 43 1.71 -4.70 12.39
CA VAL A 43 2.74 -3.67 12.17
C VAL A 43 2.81 -3.32 10.68
N ALA A 44 2.76 -4.34 9.80
CA ALA A 44 2.73 -4.11 8.35
C ALA A 44 1.50 -3.28 7.95
N THR A 45 0.35 -3.55 8.54
CA THR A 45 -0.87 -2.76 8.30
C THR A 45 -0.68 -1.30 8.70
N SER A 46 -0.08 -1.05 9.87
CA SER A 46 0.20 0.33 10.33
C SER A 46 1.18 1.05 9.42
N LEU A 47 2.23 0.37 8.97
CA LEU A 47 3.20 0.93 8.02
C LEU A 47 2.51 1.31 6.71
N ASN A 48 1.64 0.46 6.19
CA ASN A 48 0.87 0.72 4.98
C ASN A 48 -0.05 1.93 5.15
N ASN A 49 -0.73 2.05 6.27
CA ASN A 49 -1.64 3.17 6.54
C ASN A 49 -0.88 4.49 6.58
N LEU A 50 0.28 4.51 7.22
CA LEU A 50 1.12 5.71 7.29
C LEU A 50 1.67 6.07 5.91
N ALA A 51 2.14 5.08 5.16
CA ALA A 51 2.63 5.28 3.80
C ALA A 51 1.53 5.84 2.89
N TYR A 52 0.31 5.33 3.01
CA TYR A 52 -0.83 5.81 2.23
C TYR A 52 -1.12 7.28 2.54
N LEU A 53 -1.05 7.67 3.81
CA LEU A 53 -1.22 9.06 4.19
C LEU A 53 -0.15 9.95 3.54
N TYR A 54 1.11 9.55 3.62
CA TYR A 54 2.21 10.31 3.00
C TYR A 54 2.04 10.41 1.49
N ASN A 55 1.64 9.31 0.84
CA ASN A 55 1.35 9.31 -0.59
C ASN A 55 0.25 10.33 -0.93
N SER A 56 -0.82 10.38 -0.13
CA SER A 56 -1.93 11.32 -0.32
C SER A 56 -1.47 12.78 -0.19
N GLN A 57 -0.43 13.02 0.60
CA GLN A 57 0.17 14.36 0.77
C GLN A 57 1.24 14.69 -0.28
N GLY A 58 1.52 13.77 -1.21
CA GLY A 58 2.60 13.93 -2.17
C GLY A 58 3.99 13.71 -1.59
N ARG A 59 4.08 13.15 -0.38
CA ARG A 59 5.34 12.87 0.32
C ARG A 59 5.85 11.49 -0.06
N TYR A 60 6.17 11.32 -1.34
CA TYR A 60 6.49 10.00 -1.91
C TYR A 60 7.80 9.42 -1.38
N THR A 61 8.81 10.26 -1.14
CA THR A 61 10.10 9.81 -0.61
C THR A 61 10.00 9.28 0.82
N GLU A 62 9.00 9.75 1.57
CA GLU A 62 8.73 9.25 2.92
C GLU A 62 7.83 8.00 2.89
N ALA A 63 6.93 7.92 1.92
CA ALA A 63 6.02 6.79 1.78
C ALA A 63 6.73 5.51 1.30
N GLU A 64 7.67 5.63 0.38
CA GLU A 64 8.32 4.48 -0.27
C GLU A 64 8.96 3.51 0.73
N PRO A 65 9.84 3.95 1.66
CA PRO A 65 10.45 3.01 2.59
C PRO A 65 9.46 2.29 3.49
N LEU A 66 8.34 2.94 3.82
CA LEU A 66 7.29 2.33 4.65
C LEU A 66 6.55 1.23 3.87
N TYR A 67 6.24 1.48 2.60
CA TYR A 67 5.63 0.45 1.75
C TYR A 67 6.57 -0.73 1.52
N LEU A 68 7.86 -0.46 1.34
CA LEU A 68 8.86 -1.52 1.17
C LEU A 68 9.00 -2.37 2.43
N GLU A 69 9.03 -1.73 3.60
CA GLU A 69 9.10 -2.44 4.88
C GLU A 69 7.85 -3.30 5.10
N ALA A 70 6.66 -2.75 4.80
CA ALA A 70 5.41 -3.49 4.93
C ALA A 70 5.38 -4.70 3.99
N LEU A 71 5.84 -4.53 2.75
CA LEU A 71 5.91 -5.63 1.77
C LEU A 71 6.84 -6.74 2.25
N ASP A 72 8.05 -6.37 2.68
CA ASP A 72 9.03 -7.34 3.17
C ASP A 72 8.48 -8.10 4.38
N LEU A 73 7.88 -7.39 5.31
CA LEU A 73 7.31 -7.98 6.52
C LEU A 73 6.20 -8.98 6.19
N ARG A 74 5.30 -8.62 5.28
CA ARG A 74 4.21 -9.50 4.85
C ARG A 74 4.73 -10.74 4.13
N LYS A 75 5.72 -10.59 3.25
CA LYS A 75 6.33 -11.75 2.56
C LYS A 75 6.95 -12.72 3.56
N ARG A 76 7.69 -12.22 4.54
CA ARG A 76 8.34 -13.05 5.55
C ARG A 76 7.35 -13.78 6.45
N LEU A 77 6.27 -13.10 6.85
CA LEU A 77 5.32 -13.65 7.82
C LEU A 77 4.20 -14.48 7.19
N LEU A 78 3.76 -14.12 5.97
CA LEU A 78 2.58 -14.71 5.36
C LEU A 78 2.90 -15.57 4.13
N GLY A 79 4.12 -15.48 3.60
CA GLY A 79 4.52 -16.16 2.37
C GLY A 79 4.29 -15.29 1.15
N ASP A 80 4.98 -15.62 0.06
CA ASP A 80 5.01 -14.80 -1.16
C ASP A 80 3.67 -14.75 -1.90
N ASN A 81 2.79 -15.72 -1.67
CA ASN A 81 1.53 -15.87 -2.41
C ASN A 81 0.31 -15.52 -1.56
N HIS A 82 0.44 -14.62 -0.62
CA HIS A 82 -0.66 -14.20 0.24
C HIS A 82 -1.35 -12.95 -0.34
N PRO A 83 -2.70 -12.85 -0.22
CA PRO A 83 -3.42 -11.65 -0.71
C PRO A 83 -2.90 -10.34 -0.15
N ASP A 84 -2.45 -10.31 1.10
CA ASP A 84 -1.90 -9.10 1.70
C ASP A 84 -0.59 -8.66 1.03
N VAL A 85 0.18 -9.62 0.51
CA VAL A 85 1.38 -9.32 -0.29
C VAL A 85 0.96 -8.67 -1.62
N ALA A 86 -0.09 -9.17 -2.26
CA ALA A 86 -0.63 -8.56 -3.47
C ALA A 86 -1.08 -7.11 -3.22
N THR A 87 -1.71 -6.85 -2.08
CA THR A 87 -2.12 -5.50 -1.69
C THR A 87 -0.90 -4.58 -1.53
N SER A 88 0.15 -5.06 -0.86
CA SER A 88 1.39 -4.29 -0.69
C SER A 88 2.05 -3.98 -2.03
N LEU A 89 2.11 -4.96 -2.93
CA LEU A 89 2.67 -4.77 -4.27
C LEU A 89 1.88 -3.72 -5.06
N ASN A 90 0.55 -3.80 -5.00
CA ASN A 90 -0.33 -2.84 -5.66
C ASN A 90 -0.11 -1.42 -5.13
N ASN A 91 -0.01 -1.26 -3.82
CA ASN A 91 0.21 0.05 -3.19
C ASN A 91 1.54 0.65 -3.61
N LEU A 92 2.60 -0.14 -3.60
CA LEU A 92 3.93 0.31 -4.02
C LEU A 92 3.95 0.67 -5.51
N ALA A 93 3.32 -0.16 -6.33
CA ALA A 93 3.19 0.11 -7.76
C ALA A 93 2.46 1.43 -8.03
N ALA A 94 1.37 1.68 -7.32
CA ALA A 94 0.62 2.93 -7.43
C ALA A 94 1.49 4.14 -7.05
N LEU A 95 2.29 4.01 -5.99
CA LEU A 95 3.24 5.05 -5.59
C LEU A 95 4.21 5.38 -6.71
N TYR A 96 4.79 4.36 -7.32
CA TYR A 96 5.72 4.56 -8.44
C TYR A 96 5.02 5.23 -9.63
N CYS A 97 3.76 4.89 -9.90
CA CYS A 97 2.98 5.56 -10.95
C CYS A 97 2.81 7.05 -10.69
N TYR A 98 2.54 7.45 -9.46
CA TYR A 98 2.44 8.88 -9.09
C TYR A 98 3.76 9.61 -9.32
N GLN A 99 4.88 8.90 -9.23
CA GLN A 99 6.21 9.46 -9.49
C GLN A 99 6.64 9.35 -10.95
N GLY A 100 5.81 8.78 -11.83
CA GLY A 100 6.15 8.54 -13.22
C GLY A 100 7.12 7.38 -13.44
N ARG A 101 7.35 6.54 -12.44
CA ARG A 101 8.28 5.41 -12.47
C ARG A 101 7.57 4.15 -12.96
N TYR A 102 7.09 4.19 -14.20
CA TYR A 102 6.26 3.12 -14.76
C TYR A 102 7.01 1.81 -14.97
N THR A 103 8.29 1.88 -15.34
CA THR A 103 9.11 0.68 -15.54
C THR A 103 9.32 -0.11 -14.24
N GLU A 104 9.30 0.59 -13.11
CA GLU A 104 9.40 -0.05 -11.80
C GLU A 104 8.03 -0.52 -11.29
N ALA A 105 6.96 0.18 -11.67
CA ALA A 105 5.60 -0.17 -11.26
C ALA A 105 5.07 -1.43 -11.96
N GLU A 106 5.37 -1.61 -13.25
CA GLU A 106 4.79 -2.68 -14.04
C GLU A 106 5.02 -4.09 -13.47
N PRO A 107 6.27 -4.49 -13.15
CA PRO A 107 6.48 -5.84 -12.60
C PRO A 107 5.74 -6.06 -11.27
N LEU A 108 5.56 -5.01 -10.48
CA LEU A 108 4.84 -5.11 -9.21
C LEU A 108 3.34 -5.37 -9.43
N TYR A 109 2.73 -4.67 -10.39
CA TYR A 109 1.34 -4.92 -10.75
C TYR A 109 1.15 -6.34 -11.29
N LEU A 110 2.06 -6.80 -12.15
CA LEU A 110 1.96 -8.14 -12.74
C LEU A 110 2.07 -9.22 -11.66
N GLU A 111 2.98 -9.07 -10.72
CA GLU A 111 3.10 -9.99 -9.58
C GLU A 111 1.85 -9.95 -8.71
N ALA A 112 1.34 -8.76 -8.42
CA ALA A 112 0.12 -8.60 -7.61
C ALA A 112 -1.08 -9.26 -8.28
N ILE A 113 -1.25 -9.08 -9.59
CA ILE A 113 -2.32 -9.71 -10.37
C ILE A 113 -2.20 -11.23 -10.31
N LYS A 114 -0.99 -11.75 -10.49
CA LYS A 114 -0.74 -13.19 -10.44
C LYS A 114 -1.17 -13.77 -9.11
N ILE A 115 -0.74 -13.17 -8.00
CA ILE A 115 -1.08 -13.63 -6.66
C ILE A 115 -2.59 -13.56 -6.43
N ALA A 116 -3.19 -12.40 -6.71
CA ALA A 116 -4.61 -12.18 -6.46
C ALA A 116 -5.49 -13.12 -7.28
N THR A 117 -5.18 -13.32 -8.57
CA THR A 117 -5.98 -14.20 -9.42
C THR A 117 -5.83 -15.67 -9.03
N GLN A 118 -4.65 -16.09 -8.61
CA GLN A 118 -4.42 -17.47 -8.17
C GLN A 118 -5.10 -17.79 -6.83
N VAL A 119 -5.08 -16.85 -5.89
CA VAL A 119 -5.56 -17.09 -4.53
C VAL A 119 -7.03 -16.70 -4.35
N LEU A 120 -7.44 -15.56 -4.89
CA LEU A 120 -8.80 -15.02 -4.72
C LEU A 120 -9.70 -15.28 -5.92
N GLY A 121 -9.11 -15.53 -7.08
CA GLY A 121 -9.83 -15.66 -8.33
C GLY A 121 -9.90 -14.34 -9.09
N LYS A 122 -10.01 -14.45 -10.40
CA LYS A 122 -10.02 -13.34 -11.33
C LYS A 122 -11.22 -12.38 -11.12
N ASN A 123 -12.35 -12.91 -10.64
CA ASN A 123 -13.57 -12.10 -10.43
C ASN A 123 -13.68 -11.49 -9.03
N HIS A 124 -12.71 -11.75 -8.15
CA HIS A 124 -12.69 -11.14 -6.82
C HIS A 124 -12.50 -9.62 -6.92
N PRO A 125 -13.21 -8.82 -6.09
CA PRO A 125 -13.07 -7.35 -6.15
C PRO A 125 -11.64 -6.86 -6.03
N ASP A 126 -10.82 -7.47 -5.19
CA ASP A 126 -9.41 -7.08 -5.02
C ASP A 126 -8.61 -7.34 -6.31
N SER A 127 -8.84 -8.49 -6.95
CA SER A 127 -8.20 -8.81 -8.23
C SER A 127 -8.60 -7.80 -9.31
N GLN A 128 -9.89 -7.45 -9.36
CA GLN A 128 -10.42 -6.47 -10.30
C GLN A 128 -9.79 -5.09 -10.09
N THR A 129 -9.67 -4.67 -8.83
CA THR A 129 -9.06 -3.38 -8.49
C THR A 129 -7.62 -3.30 -8.97
N ILE A 130 -6.82 -4.34 -8.71
CA ILE A 130 -5.42 -4.38 -9.13
C ILE A 130 -5.32 -4.34 -10.66
N MET A 131 -6.14 -5.11 -11.35
CA MET A 131 -6.15 -5.13 -12.82
C MET A 131 -6.55 -3.76 -13.40
N GLU A 132 -7.51 -3.08 -12.79
CA GLU A 132 -7.90 -1.74 -13.21
C GLU A 132 -6.77 -0.73 -13.01
N ASN A 133 -6.08 -0.82 -11.89
CA ASN A 133 -4.93 0.05 -11.61
C ASN A 133 -3.83 -0.16 -12.66
N TYR A 134 -3.57 -1.42 -13.03
CA TYR A 134 -2.59 -1.73 -14.07
C TYR A 134 -3.00 -1.15 -15.43
N LYS A 135 -4.27 -1.30 -15.81
CA LYS A 135 -4.79 -0.72 -17.06
C LYS A 135 -4.65 0.80 -17.08
N THR A 136 -4.93 1.44 -15.96
CA THR A 136 -4.77 2.90 -15.82
C THR A 136 -3.31 3.29 -16.02
N MET A 137 -2.39 2.54 -15.44
CA MET A 137 -0.95 2.75 -15.63
C MET A 137 -0.55 2.65 -17.10
N LEU A 138 -1.05 1.62 -17.81
CA LEU A 138 -0.74 1.43 -19.23
C LEU A 138 -1.25 2.60 -20.06
N SER A 139 -2.42 3.14 -19.74
CA SER A 139 -2.95 4.34 -20.42
C SER A 139 -2.06 5.55 -20.17
N GLN A 140 -1.61 5.75 -18.95
CA GLN A 140 -0.73 6.86 -18.57
C GLN A 140 0.64 6.74 -19.26
N LEU A 141 1.18 5.54 -19.33
CA LEU A 141 2.45 5.26 -20.00
C LEU A 141 2.34 5.58 -21.50
N ARG A 142 1.25 5.14 -22.15
CA ARG A 142 1.00 5.44 -23.57
C ARG A 142 0.90 6.94 -23.82
N GLN A 143 0.21 7.68 -22.96
CA GLN A 143 0.10 9.12 -23.07
C GLN A 143 1.46 9.81 -22.91
N ALA A 144 2.29 9.32 -21.99
CA ALA A 144 3.64 9.85 -21.78
C ALA A 144 4.53 9.64 -23.01
N GLU A 145 4.41 8.47 -23.67
CA GLU A 145 5.18 8.16 -24.88
C GLU A 145 4.78 9.03 -26.09
N LEU A 146 3.54 9.51 -26.11
CA LEU A 146 3.03 10.36 -27.19
C LEU A 146 3.43 11.83 -27.04
N ARG A 147 4.00 12.22 -25.90
CA ARG A 147 4.51 13.57 -25.65
C ARG A 147 5.98 13.66 -26.02
#